data_7ff4a3c9009333033d9de2af681aa8ed
#
_entry.id   7ff4a3c9009333033d9de2af681aa8ed
#
_cell.length_a   1.000
_cell.length_b   1.000
_cell.length_c   1.000
_cell.angle_alpha   90.00
_cell.angle_beta   90.00
_cell.angle_gamma   90.00
#
_symmetry.space_group_name_H-M   'P 1'
#
loop_
_entity.id
_entity.type
_entity.pdbx_description
1 polymer ?
#
loop_
_entity_poly.entity_id
_entity_poly.type
_entity_poly.pdbx_seq_one_letter_code
_entity_poly.pdbx_strand_id
1 'polypeptide(L)'
;MIRRKNGTGEETRYEYDENGNMIHAEYSDGSEMQREYDGKGNMIHEKSSTGFEMWYEYDDCGNKIHAKGSGDFEEWYEYDDCGNEIFYKNSKGSERRTEYDESGRIRYEKTVGTDGTPAETFYEYRFHKNGVVKEQIEWEAI
;
A
#
# COMPACT_ATOMS: atom_id res chain seq x y z
N MET A 1 -10.99 16.13 -20.95
CA MET A 1 -10.89 17.04 -19.77
C MET A 1 -12.22 17.08 -19.03
N ILE A 2 -12.23 16.79 -17.74
CA ILE A 2 -13.41 16.89 -16.86
C ILE A 2 -13.12 17.99 -15.83
N ARG A 3 -14.13 18.85 -15.57
CA ARG A 3 -14.07 19.90 -14.55
C ARG A 3 -15.00 19.56 -13.40
N ARG A 4 -14.52 19.69 -12.16
CA ARG A 4 -15.35 19.55 -10.95
C ARG A 4 -15.24 20.82 -10.10
N LYS A 5 -16.38 21.27 -9.55
CA LYS A 5 -16.43 22.33 -8.54
C LYS A 5 -16.92 21.76 -7.22
N ASN A 6 -16.27 22.13 -6.14
CA ASN A 6 -16.74 21.80 -4.78
C ASN A 6 -17.74 22.84 -4.26
N GLY A 7 -18.28 22.62 -3.07
CA GLY A 7 -19.24 23.55 -2.42
C GLY A 7 -18.69 24.93 -2.08
N THR A 8 -17.36 25.13 -2.09
CA THR A 8 -16.69 26.42 -1.87
C THR A 8 -16.41 27.16 -3.19
N GLY A 9 -16.71 26.52 -4.35
CA GLY A 9 -16.49 27.10 -5.67
C GLY A 9 -15.10 26.87 -6.27
N GLU A 10 -14.22 26.13 -5.59
CA GLU A 10 -12.92 25.73 -6.09
C GLU A 10 -13.08 24.75 -7.25
N GLU A 11 -12.33 24.97 -8.31
CA GLU A 11 -12.38 24.17 -9.54
C GLU A 11 -11.14 23.29 -9.64
N THR A 12 -11.34 22.00 -9.95
CA THR A 12 -10.27 21.07 -10.31
C THR A 12 -10.54 20.55 -11.71
N ARG A 13 -9.50 20.52 -12.53
CA ARG A 13 -9.54 19.99 -13.90
C ARG A 13 -8.81 18.67 -13.93
N TYR A 14 -9.37 17.68 -14.64
CA TYR A 14 -8.81 16.34 -14.76
C TYR A 14 -8.68 15.95 -16.23
N GLU A 15 -7.58 15.29 -16.56
CA GLU A 15 -7.38 14.60 -17.83
C GLU A 15 -7.22 13.10 -17.57
N TYR A 16 -7.68 12.32 -18.52
CA TYR A 16 -7.69 10.86 -18.45
C TYR A 16 -7.12 10.28 -19.73
N ASP A 17 -6.46 9.13 -19.63
CA ASP A 17 -6.05 8.34 -20.77
C ASP A 17 -7.25 7.61 -21.41
N GLU A 18 -6.97 6.83 -22.46
CA GLU A 18 -7.99 6.06 -23.20
C GLU A 18 -8.61 4.92 -22.34
N ASN A 19 -7.93 4.48 -21.28
CA ASN A 19 -8.38 3.44 -20.35
C ASN A 19 -9.19 4.03 -19.18
N GLY A 20 -9.28 5.36 -19.07
CA GLY A 20 -9.98 6.04 -17.99
C GLY A 20 -9.12 6.31 -16.74
N ASN A 21 -7.81 6.10 -16.79
CA ASN A 21 -6.89 6.44 -15.72
C ASN A 21 -6.62 7.95 -15.72
N MET A 22 -6.62 8.60 -14.54
CA MET A 22 -6.33 10.02 -14.42
C MET A 22 -4.84 10.27 -14.58
N ILE A 23 -4.46 10.94 -15.68
CA ILE A 23 -3.06 11.24 -16.02
C ILE A 23 -2.62 12.65 -15.58
N HIS A 24 -3.56 13.59 -15.41
CA HIS A 24 -3.27 14.96 -15.00
C HIS A 24 -4.42 15.54 -14.18
N ALA A 25 -4.10 16.31 -13.14
CA ALA A 25 -5.03 17.14 -12.39
C ALA A 25 -4.43 18.53 -12.18
N GLU A 26 -5.23 19.58 -12.39
CA GLU A 26 -4.90 20.99 -12.08
C GLU A 26 -5.89 21.49 -11.03
N TYR A 27 -5.36 21.96 -9.91
CA TYR A 27 -6.15 22.45 -8.77
C TYR A 27 -6.33 23.96 -8.80
N SER A 28 -7.30 24.48 -8.08
CA SER A 28 -7.64 25.91 -8.05
C SER A 28 -6.54 26.81 -7.48
N ASP A 29 -5.61 26.28 -6.70
CA ASP A 29 -4.44 26.98 -6.19
C ASP A 29 -3.26 27.01 -7.19
N GLY A 30 -3.44 26.43 -8.39
CA GLY A 30 -2.43 26.32 -9.43
C GLY A 30 -1.44 25.17 -9.25
N SER A 31 -1.63 24.33 -8.22
CA SER A 31 -0.86 23.08 -8.12
C SER A 31 -1.34 22.05 -9.13
N GLU A 32 -0.42 21.16 -9.53
CA GLU A 32 -0.68 20.11 -10.51
C GLU A 32 -0.22 18.74 -10.00
N MET A 33 -0.88 17.68 -10.49
CA MET A 33 -0.50 16.30 -10.29
C MET A 33 -0.47 15.59 -11.65
N GLN A 34 0.58 14.85 -11.91
CA GLN A 34 0.74 14.01 -13.10
C GLN A 34 0.91 12.56 -12.66
N ARG A 35 0.36 11.62 -13.45
CA ARG A 35 0.45 10.18 -13.19
C ARG A 35 0.70 9.41 -14.47
N GLU A 36 1.46 8.33 -14.33
CA GLU A 36 1.75 7.37 -15.38
C GLU A 36 1.33 5.98 -14.94
N TYR A 37 0.90 5.16 -15.89
CA TYR A 37 0.39 3.81 -15.65
C TYR A 37 1.06 2.81 -16.56
N ASP A 38 1.21 1.58 -16.10
CA ASP A 38 1.65 0.46 -16.94
C ASP A 38 0.52 -0.03 -17.87
N GLY A 39 0.84 -0.99 -18.73
CA GLY A 39 -0.14 -1.59 -19.64
C GLY A 39 -1.27 -2.39 -18.98
N LYS A 40 -1.17 -2.66 -17.67
CA LYS A 40 -2.18 -3.33 -16.85
C LYS A 40 -3.07 -2.34 -16.08
N GLY A 41 -2.73 -1.02 -16.11
CA GLY A 41 -3.44 0.04 -15.40
C GLY A 41 -2.94 0.30 -13.97
N ASN A 42 -1.81 -0.29 -13.55
CA ASN A 42 -1.19 0.03 -12.29
C ASN A 42 -0.44 1.36 -12.39
N MET A 43 -0.59 2.24 -11.40
CA MET A 43 0.11 3.53 -11.36
C MET A 43 1.60 3.30 -11.04
N ILE A 44 2.48 3.59 -12.02
CA ILE A 44 3.93 3.38 -11.89
C ILE A 44 4.69 4.65 -11.47
N HIS A 45 4.10 5.82 -11.68
CA HIS A 45 4.72 7.09 -11.33
C HIS A 45 3.66 8.13 -11.01
N GLU A 46 3.90 8.96 -10.00
CA GLU A 46 3.15 10.20 -9.80
C GLU A 46 4.09 11.34 -9.40
N LYS A 47 3.76 12.55 -9.86
CA LYS A 47 4.54 13.76 -9.62
C LYS A 47 3.64 14.96 -9.41
N SER A 48 3.96 15.75 -8.39
CA SER A 48 3.30 17.03 -8.07
C SER A 48 4.18 18.21 -8.43
N SER A 49 3.58 19.32 -8.85
CA SER A 49 4.25 20.60 -9.04
C SER A 49 4.89 21.15 -7.75
N THR A 50 4.52 20.63 -6.57
CA THR A 50 5.12 21.00 -5.27
C THR A 50 6.42 20.26 -4.96
N GLY A 51 6.90 19.39 -5.87
CA GLY A 51 8.15 18.63 -5.73
C GLY A 51 7.97 17.22 -5.13
N PHE A 52 6.75 16.81 -4.82
CA PHE A 52 6.46 15.42 -4.47
C PHE A 52 6.60 14.55 -5.71
N GLU A 53 7.24 13.39 -5.58
CA GLU A 53 7.42 12.43 -6.67
C GLU A 53 7.52 11.02 -6.10
N MET A 54 6.81 10.04 -6.70
CA MET A 54 6.77 8.64 -6.29
C MET A 54 6.83 7.71 -7.50
N TRP A 55 7.55 6.62 -7.35
CA TRP A 55 7.64 5.51 -8.31
C TRP A 55 7.17 4.23 -7.64
N TYR A 56 6.51 3.36 -8.41
CA TYR A 56 5.96 2.11 -7.94
C TYR A 56 6.30 0.97 -8.88
N GLU A 57 6.59 -0.19 -8.34
CA GLU A 57 6.78 -1.43 -9.08
C GLU A 57 5.79 -2.48 -8.59
N TYR A 58 5.37 -3.35 -9.51
CA TYR A 58 4.35 -4.36 -9.25
C TYR A 58 4.82 -5.72 -9.76
N ASP A 59 4.38 -6.78 -9.10
CA ASP A 59 4.54 -8.15 -9.60
C ASP A 59 3.56 -8.44 -10.76
N ASP A 60 3.64 -9.66 -11.29
CA ASP A 60 2.76 -10.09 -12.38
C ASP A 60 1.27 -10.17 -12.00
N CYS A 61 0.96 -10.32 -10.71
CA CYS A 61 -0.38 -10.35 -10.15
C CYS A 61 -0.96 -8.95 -9.90
N GLY A 62 -0.13 -7.88 -9.97
CA GLY A 62 -0.51 -6.50 -9.70
C GLY A 62 -0.34 -6.08 -8.23
N ASN A 63 0.34 -6.89 -7.40
CA ASN A 63 0.69 -6.49 -6.05
C ASN A 63 1.89 -5.53 -6.09
N LYS A 64 1.84 -4.45 -5.31
CA LYS A 64 2.94 -3.49 -5.23
C LYS A 64 4.13 -4.10 -4.48
N ILE A 65 5.27 -4.30 -5.17
CA ILE A 65 6.49 -4.89 -4.59
C ILE A 65 7.52 -3.85 -4.15
N HIS A 66 7.46 -2.64 -4.71
CA HIS A 66 8.39 -1.56 -4.40
C HIS A 66 7.70 -0.21 -4.52
N ALA A 67 8.07 0.72 -3.65
CA ALA A 67 7.72 2.14 -3.76
C ALA A 67 8.93 2.99 -3.38
N LYS A 68 9.22 4.02 -4.19
CA LYS A 68 10.30 4.96 -3.96
C LYS A 68 9.82 6.39 -4.13
N GLY A 69 10.09 7.24 -3.16
CA GLY A 69 9.69 8.64 -3.18
C GLY A 69 10.87 9.60 -3.34
N SER A 70 10.55 10.85 -3.59
CA SER A 70 11.51 11.94 -3.47
C SER A 70 12.04 12.00 -2.02
N GLY A 71 13.36 12.16 -1.86
CA GLY A 71 14.04 12.04 -0.58
C GLY A 71 14.42 10.59 -0.24
N ASP A 72 14.42 10.26 1.05
CA ASP A 72 14.88 8.96 1.53
C ASP A 72 13.72 7.96 1.74
N PHE A 73 12.56 8.20 1.14
CA PHE A 73 11.42 7.30 1.26
C PHE A 73 11.57 6.12 0.30
N GLU A 74 11.59 4.90 0.85
CA GLU A 74 11.63 3.68 0.06
C GLU A 74 11.00 2.52 0.85
N GLU A 75 10.18 1.69 0.18
CA GLU A 75 9.46 0.55 0.76
C GLU A 75 9.52 -0.65 -0.16
N TRP A 76 9.63 -1.84 0.43
CA TRP A 76 9.65 -3.14 -0.26
C TRP A 76 8.62 -4.07 0.35
N TYR A 77 8.00 -4.88 -0.50
CA TYR A 77 6.95 -5.82 -0.13
C TYR A 77 7.16 -7.16 -0.81
N GLU A 78 6.82 -8.25 -0.14
CA GLU A 78 6.73 -9.59 -0.73
C GLU A 78 5.36 -10.18 -0.37
N TYR A 79 4.84 -11.01 -1.28
CA TYR A 79 3.52 -11.64 -1.14
C TYR A 79 3.63 -13.14 -1.34
N ASP A 80 2.73 -13.90 -0.72
CA ASP A 80 2.56 -15.32 -1.02
C ASP A 80 1.73 -15.52 -2.32
N ASP A 81 1.58 -16.79 -2.74
CA ASP A 81 0.83 -17.15 -3.94
C ASP A 81 -0.67 -16.78 -3.86
N CYS A 82 -1.18 -16.48 -2.68
CA CYS A 82 -2.55 -16.03 -2.45
C CYS A 82 -2.70 -14.50 -2.45
N GLY A 83 -1.58 -13.75 -2.56
CA GLY A 83 -1.56 -12.29 -2.51
C GLY A 83 -1.56 -11.70 -1.09
N ASN A 84 -1.30 -12.51 -0.05
CA ASN A 84 -1.13 -11.99 1.31
C ASN A 84 0.29 -11.42 1.47
N GLU A 85 0.43 -10.25 2.09
CA GLU A 85 1.75 -9.65 2.36
C GLU A 85 2.50 -10.45 3.42
N ILE A 86 3.63 -11.08 3.04
CA ILE A 86 4.49 -11.88 3.92
C ILE A 86 5.72 -11.12 4.41
N PHE A 87 6.10 -10.06 3.72
CA PHE A 87 7.22 -9.21 4.11
C PHE A 87 6.98 -7.75 3.74
N TYR A 88 7.37 -6.87 4.63
CA TYR A 88 7.47 -5.41 4.44
C TYR A 88 8.76 -4.90 5.04
N LYS A 89 9.40 -3.94 4.37
CA LYS A 89 10.54 -3.18 4.87
C LYS A 89 10.48 -1.74 4.36
N ASN A 90 11.00 -0.79 5.14
CA ASN A 90 11.17 0.58 4.70
C ASN A 90 12.59 1.12 4.92
N SER A 91 12.90 2.23 4.28
CA SER A 91 14.20 2.94 4.38
C SER A 91 14.52 3.46 5.78
N LYS A 92 13.54 3.53 6.69
CA LYS A 92 13.72 3.93 8.10
C LYS A 92 14.12 2.76 9.01
N GLY A 93 14.25 1.54 8.45
CA GLY A 93 14.65 0.33 9.19
C GLY A 93 13.50 -0.45 9.81
N SER A 94 12.25 -0.06 9.61
CA SER A 94 11.11 -0.89 10.03
C SER A 94 10.99 -2.10 9.12
N GLU A 95 10.76 -3.27 9.72
CA GLU A 95 10.49 -4.53 9.02
C GLU A 95 9.28 -5.23 9.64
N ARG A 96 8.52 -5.95 8.82
CA ARG A 96 7.45 -6.86 9.24
C ARG A 96 7.50 -8.14 8.43
N ARG A 97 7.39 -9.29 9.12
CA ARG A 97 7.19 -10.61 8.52
C ARG A 97 5.91 -11.19 9.07
N THR A 98 5.06 -11.67 8.19
CA THR A 98 3.74 -12.22 8.55
C THR A 98 3.62 -13.63 7.99
N GLU A 99 3.15 -14.57 8.79
CA GLU A 99 2.79 -15.91 8.35
C GLU A 99 1.28 -16.10 8.50
N TYR A 100 0.71 -16.80 7.53
CA TYR A 100 -0.73 -17.08 7.47
C TYR A 100 -1.01 -18.58 7.61
N ASP A 101 -2.20 -18.92 8.07
CA ASP A 101 -2.72 -20.28 8.02
C ASP A 101 -3.35 -20.56 6.64
N GLU A 102 -3.74 -21.82 6.40
CA GLU A 102 -4.38 -22.26 5.15
C GLU A 102 -5.69 -21.53 4.80
N SER A 103 -6.26 -20.79 5.74
CA SER A 103 -7.47 -19.97 5.57
C SER A 103 -7.18 -18.49 5.38
N GLY A 104 -5.90 -18.09 5.25
CA GLY A 104 -5.46 -16.71 5.07
C GLY A 104 -5.52 -15.86 6.34
N ARG A 105 -5.54 -16.47 7.54
CA ARG A 105 -5.50 -15.73 8.83
C ARG A 105 -4.07 -15.68 9.33
N ILE A 106 -3.68 -14.53 9.91
CA ILE A 106 -2.35 -14.36 10.50
C ILE A 106 -2.18 -15.36 11.66
N ARG A 107 -1.13 -16.14 11.64
CA ARG A 107 -0.74 -17.04 12.74
C ARG A 107 0.49 -16.58 13.49
N TYR A 108 1.34 -15.78 12.83
CA TYR A 108 2.55 -15.24 13.40
C TYR A 108 2.90 -13.92 12.72
N GLU A 109 3.38 -12.97 13.50
CA GLU A 109 3.93 -11.72 13.02
C GLU A 109 5.21 -11.39 13.79
N LYS A 110 6.24 -10.97 13.05
CA LYS A 110 7.47 -10.40 13.61
C LYS A 110 7.65 -9.01 13.04
N THR A 111 7.82 -8.04 13.93
CA THR A 111 8.11 -6.66 13.57
C THR A 111 9.47 -6.24 14.12
N VAL A 112 10.11 -5.31 13.43
CA VAL A 112 11.27 -4.56 13.91
C VAL A 112 10.93 -3.08 13.76
N GLY A 113 10.98 -2.36 14.87
CA GLY A 113 10.75 -0.91 14.87
C GLY A 113 11.93 -0.14 14.27
N THR A 114 11.75 1.16 14.04
CA THR A 114 12.81 2.05 13.53
C THR A 114 14.01 2.18 14.50
N ASP A 115 13.83 1.83 15.77
CA ASP A 115 14.88 1.76 16.80
C ASP A 115 15.61 0.40 16.81
N GLY A 116 15.23 -0.54 15.91
CA GLY A 116 15.77 -1.89 15.83
C GLY A 116 15.18 -2.86 16.85
N THR A 117 14.19 -2.45 17.65
CA THR A 117 13.57 -3.33 18.66
C THR A 117 12.65 -4.34 17.96
N PRO A 118 12.89 -5.67 18.12
CA PRO A 118 12.00 -6.69 17.60
C PRO A 118 10.81 -6.93 18.53
N ALA A 119 9.66 -7.28 17.95
CA ALA A 119 8.51 -7.84 18.65
C ALA A 119 7.96 -9.01 17.85
N GLU A 120 7.51 -10.05 18.54
CA GLU A 120 6.93 -11.24 17.94
C GLU A 120 5.56 -11.51 18.56
N THR A 121 4.54 -11.67 17.71
CA THR A 121 3.17 -11.92 18.11
C THR A 121 2.66 -13.21 17.47
N PHE A 122 2.03 -14.05 18.27
CA PHE A 122 1.41 -15.29 17.84
C PHE A 122 -0.10 -15.18 17.95
N TYR A 123 -0.81 -15.83 17.03
CA TYR A 123 -2.26 -15.79 16.95
C TYR A 123 -2.84 -17.21 16.99
N GLU A 124 -3.80 -17.44 17.87
CA GLU A 124 -4.62 -18.66 17.91
C GLU A 124 -6.07 -18.31 17.66
N TYR A 125 -6.75 -19.11 16.85
CA TYR A 125 -8.18 -18.93 16.56
C TYR A 125 -8.98 -20.06 17.12
N ARG A 126 -10.03 -19.73 17.88
CA ARG A 126 -11.04 -20.68 18.33
C ARG A 126 -12.32 -20.49 17.53
N PHE A 127 -12.98 -21.58 17.21
CA PHE A 127 -14.12 -21.57 16.30
C PHE A 127 -15.40 -22.05 17.00
N HIS A 128 -16.53 -21.52 16.55
CA HIS A 128 -17.83 -22.11 16.78
C HIS A 128 -17.97 -23.42 15.96
N LYS A 129 -18.97 -24.28 16.34
CA LYS A 129 -19.22 -25.52 15.61
C LYS A 129 -19.56 -25.35 14.13
N ASN A 130 -19.97 -24.17 13.70
CA ASN A 130 -20.27 -23.81 12.31
C ASN A 130 -19.05 -23.25 11.56
N GLY A 131 -17.83 -23.28 12.14
CA GLY A 131 -16.60 -22.81 11.52
C GLY A 131 -16.36 -21.28 11.58
N VAL A 132 -17.26 -20.52 12.18
CA VAL A 132 -17.07 -19.06 12.40
C VAL A 132 -16.09 -18.86 13.55
N VAL A 133 -15.16 -17.92 13.40
CA VAL A 133 -14.22 -17.54 14.47
C VAL A 133 -15.00 -17.05 15.68
N LYS A 134 -14.77 -17.70 16.83
CA LYS A 134 -15.36 -17.37 18.11
C LYS A 134 -14.49 -16.40 18.90
N GLU A 135 -13.18 -16.61 18.85
CA GLU A 135 -12.19 -15.91 19.65
C GLU A 135 -10.85 -15.91 18.91
N GLN A 136 -10.16 -14.79 18.90
CA GLN A 136 -8.76 -14.64 18.54
C GLN A 136 -7.98 -14.39 19.83
N ILE A 137 -6.90 -15.11 20.02
CA ILE A 137 -6.01 -14.96 21.17
C ILE A 137 -4.66 -14.51 20.62
N GLU A 138 -4.10 -13.47 21.20
CA GLU A 138 -2.80 -12.92 20.86
C GLU A 138 -1.87 -13.04 22.07
N TRP A 139 -0.61 -13.39 21.84
CA TRP A 139 0.43 -13.33 22.86
C TRP A 139 1.75 -12.97 22.25
N GLU A 140 2.51 -12.17 22.96
CA GLU A 140 3.86 -11.76 22.57
C GLU A 140 4.90 -12.72 23.15
N ALA A 141 5.97 -12.98 22.40
CA ALA A 141 7.15 -13.66 22.94
C ALA A 141 7.87 -12.70 23.91
N ILE A 142 8.19 -13.21 25.11
CA ILE A 142 8.95 -12.48 26.14
C ILE A 142 10.43 -12.62 25.87
#